data_d4be4a31928c5cc58ff181fed0a6e842
#
_entry.id   d4be4a31928c5cc58ff181fed0a6e842
#
_cell.length_a   1.000
_cell.length_b   1.000
_cell.length_c   1.000
_cell.angle_alpha   90.00
_cell.angle_beta   90.00
_cell.angle_gamma   90.00
#
_symmetry.space_group_name_H-M   'P 1'
#
loop_
_entity.id
_entity.type
_entity.pdbx_description
1 polymer ?
#
loop_
_entity_poly.entity_id
_entity_poly.type
_entity_poly.pdbx_seq_one_letter_code
_entity_poly.pdbx_strand_id
1 'polypeptide(L)'
;MQLSVWSGDMSDFDYLSLLVVDIAGQIRSVSLPASYVSEKVLKKGIGFDASNFGYAQVHASDMVAAPDMKTAFIEEKDGFRILHAFCDVHTTDGQPFDQYPRVVARKALERLRRSGIGDDAKMLVELEFYVFDDAHYSTTVGHSYYFVESAEGIGEDREDTPRFGLSKGYHRLAPEDRYGLLRNRAVDAMIAAGIPVKYHHHEVGASQLEIELDFVSLEKAGDAVVLAKWILRSVADELGLFVTFMPKPMYKIAGSGMHVHQFIVKNGASIFPGEGACGLSEAGLSYTAGLLGHALTGSLLAWSNPSTNSYRRLVPGYEAPVSATFAQGSRAAAVRIPGYLGKGEARIEFRTGDATANVYYFLAAMLLAGLDGIEKKLDPVAKGYAQAKPSEKHTFPTGLFHVLNGLRKDNAYLEGVFPPELISGWIALKEKEAEYVYNAPVPQEYELYF
;
A
#
# COMPACT_ATOMS: atom_id res chain seq x y z
N MET A 1 9.86 -16.07 13.60
CA MET A 1 9.75 -14.66 14.06
C MET A 1 8.86 -14.62 15.29
N GLN A 2 9.34 -14.09 16.42
CA GLN A 2 8.58 -14.01 17.67
C GLN A 2 8.42 -12.53 18.04
N LEU A 3 7.18 -12.04 17.98
CA LEU A 3 6.85 -10.66 18.30
C LEU A 3 5.91 -10.58 19.51
N SER A 4 5.94 -9.46 20.21
CA SER A 4 5.00 -9.15 21.29
C SER A 4 4.81 -7.64 21.46
N VAL A 5 3.66 -7.23 21.97
CA VAL A 5 3.43 -5.83 22.37
C VAL A 5 4.37 -5.47 23.51
N TRP A 6 4.98 -4.29 23.44
CA TRP A 6 5.87 -3.82 24.50
C TRP A 6 5.10 -3.46 25.78
N SER A 7 5.59 -3.91 26.92
CA SER A 7 4.97 -3.70 28.23
C SER A 7 5.12 -2.28 28.81
N GLY A 8 6.02 -1.48 28.23
CA GLY A 8 6.43 -0.18 28.78
C GLY A 8 7.65 -0.24 29.70
N ASP A 9 8.22 -1.44 29.95
CA ASP A 9 9.41 -1.59 30.78
C ASP A 9 10.69 -1.27 29.98
N MET A 10 11.41 -0.24 30.40
CA MET A 10 12.67 0.21 29.77
C MET A 10 13.85 -0.71 30.04
N SER A 11 13.74 -1.68 30.92
CA SER A 11 14.77 -2.69 31.21
C SER A 11 14.59 -3.98 30.38
N ASP A 12 13.55 -4.07 29.57
CA ASP A 12 13.10 -5.31 28.91
C ASP A 12 13.58 -5.45 27.45
N PHE A 13 14.71 -4.84 27.09
CA PHE A 13 15.29 -4.98 25.76
C PHE A 13 16.82 -4.77 25.76
N ASP A 14 17.49 -5.35 24.76
CA ASP A 14 18.93 -5.19 24.53
C ASP A 14 19.22 -4.05 23.57
N TYR A 15 18.34 -3.85 22.57
CA TYR A 15 18.47 -2.83 21.55
C TYR A 15 17.16 -2.09 21.31
N LEU A 16 17.22 -0.77 21.06
CA LEU A 16 16.13 0.02 20.50
C LEU A 16 16.37 0.21 19.00
N SER A 17 15.49 -0.32 18.18
CA SER A 17 15.49 -0.15 16.72
C SER A 17 14.52 0.95 16.33
N LEU A 18 15.05 2.04 15.81
CA LEU A 18 14.32 3.20 15.31
C LEU A 18 13.90 2.96 13.87
N LEU A 19 12.60 2.76 13.64
CA LEU A 19 12.04 2.48 12.32
C LEU A 19 11.71 3.79 11.60
N VAL A 20 12.40 4.05 10.49
CA VAL A 20 12.16 5.21 9.63
C VAL A 20 11.64 4.73 8.28
N VAL A 21 10.55 5.33 7.79
CA VAL A 21 9.98 5.00 6.48
C VAL A 21 10.64 5.86 5.41
N ASP A 22 11.18 5.27 4.36
CA ASP A 22 11.77 6.00 3.24
C ASP A 22 10.70 6.51 2.24
N ILE A 23 11.12 7.31 1.24
CA ILE A 23 10.20 7.89 0.25
C ILE A 23 9.46 6.83 -0.56
N ALA A 24 10.04 5.65 -0.73
CA ALA A 24 9.40 4.52 -1.42
C ALA A 24 8.42 3.74 -0.52
N GLY A 25 8.27 4.11 0.76
CA GLY A 25 7.40 3.43 1.72
C GLY A 25 8.02 2.17 2.30
N GLN A 26 9.36 2.07 2.34
CA GLN A 26 10.08 0.95 2.94
C GLN A 26 10.58 1.31 4.34
N ILE A 27 10.54 0.34 5.26
CA ILE A 27 11.12 0.52 6.60
C ILE A 27 12.65 0.40 6.50
N ARG A 28 13.34 1.38 7.08
CA ARG A 28 14.77 1.39 7.39
C ARG A 28 14.94 1.47 8.89
N SER A 29 16.07 1.05 9.42
CA SER A 29 16.29 1.10 10.88
C SER A 29 17.68 1.59 11.26
N VAL A 30 17.73 2.20 12.44
CA VAL A 30 18.96 2.48 13.19
C VAL A 30 18.80 1.88 14.57
N SER A 31 19.74 1.03 14.98
CA SER A 31 19.69 0.33 16.27
C SER A 31 20.62 0.95 17.31
N LEU A 32 20.12 1.16 18.50
CA LEU A 32 20.85 1.69 19.66
C LEU A 32 20.94 0.62 20.75
N PRO A 33 22.11 0.35 21.36
CA PRO A 33 22.18 -0.51 22.54
C PRO A 33 21.37 0.12 23.69
N ALA A 34 20.71 -0.69 24.51
CA ALA A 34 19.87 -0.22 25.62
C ALA A 34 20.61 0.76 26.55
N SER A 35 21.92 0.54 26.76
CA SER A 35 22.77 1.43 27.56
C SER A 35 22.91 2.87 27.02
N TYR A 36 22.64 3.09 25.72
CA TYR A 36 22.66 4.42 25.10
C TYR A 36 21.28 5.09 25.12
N VAL A 37 20.20 4.33 25.38
CA VAL A 37 18.83 4.85 25.41
C VAL A 37 18.60 5.64 26.69
N SER A 38 18.31 6.92 26.54
CA SER A 38 18.05 7.87 27.64
C SER A 38 16.73 8.60 27.38
N GLU A 39 16.18 9.27 28.41
CA GLU A 39 15.02 10.14 28.21
C GLU A 39 15.24 11.19 27.11
N LYS A 40 16.48 11.67 26.96
CA LYS A 40 16.83 12.60 25.89
C LYS A 40 16.65 11.97 24.51
N VAL A 41 17.12 10.72 24.34
CA VAL A 41 16.96 9.96 23.07
C VAL A 41 15.50 9.72 22.79
N LEU A 42 14.71 9.30 23.77
CA LEU A 42 13.28 9.03 23.61
C LEU A 42 12.46 10.29 23.25
N LYS A 43 12.84 11.46 23.81
CA LYS A 43 12.13 12.73 23.58
C LYS A 43 12.60 13.50 22.36
N LYS A 44 13.91 13.48 22.10
CA LYS A 44 14.55 14.31 21.06
C LYS A 44 15.03 13.53 19.85
N GLY A 45 15.05 12.20 19.93
CA GLY A 45 15.57 11.34 18.87
C GLY A 45 17.09 11.39 18.74
N ILE A 46 17.55 10.87 17.60
CA ILE A 46 18.95 10.86 17.15
C ILE A 46 19.10 11.46 15.77
N GLY A 47 20.25 12.06 15.49
CA GLY A 47 20.61 12.51 14.15
C GLY A 47 20.90 11.34 13.21
N PHE A 48 20.48 11.45 11.96
CA PHE A 48 20.78 10.48 10.90
C PHE A 48 20.92 11.15 9.55
N ASP A 49 21.57 10.48 8.59
CA ASP A 49 21.69 10.91 7.20
C ASP A 49 20.45 10.49 6.40
N ALA A 50 19.63 11.45 6.01
CA ALA A 50 18.40 11.24 5.26
C ALA A 50 18.59 11.17 3.73
N SER A 51 19.81 11.31 3.20
CA SER A 51 20.08 11.27 1.76
C SER A 51 19.72 9.91 1.14
N ASN A 52 20.01 8.82 1.86
CA ASN A 52 19.70 7.45 1.44
C ASN A 52 18.22 7.07 1.62
N PHE A 53 17.41 7.96 2.22
CA PHE A 53 15.96 7.77 2.36
C PHE A 53 15.16 8.47 1.25
N GLY A 54 15.85 9.18 0.33
CA GLY A 54 15.25 9.93 -0.77
C GLY A 54 14.66 11.28 -0.37
N TYR A 55 14.95 11.78 0.84
CA TYR A 55 14.38 13.03 1.37
C TYR A 55 15.27 14.24 1.18
N ALA A 56 16.58 14.04 1.07
CA ALA A 56 17.55 15.13 1.09
C ALA A 56 18.69 14.90 0.10
N GLN A 57 19.36 15.99 -0.26
CA GLN A 57 20.62 15.91 -1.00
C GLN A 57 21.77 15.67 -0.03
N VAL A 58 22.84 14.99 -0.46
CA VAL A 58 23.99 14.61 0.39
C VAL A 58 24.62 15.79 1.15
N HIS A 59 24.59 16.99 0.56
CA HIS A 59 25.18 18.19 1.17
C HIS A 59 24.29 18.89 2.23
N ALA A 60 23.04 18.40 2.45
CA ALA A 60 22.10 18.95 3.42
C ALA A 60 21.16 17.82 3.90
N SER A 61 21.75 16.73 4.44
CA SER A 61 21.04 15.50 4.70
C SER A 61 20.76 15.21 6.17
N ASP A 62 21.28 16.02 7.09
CA ASP A 62 21.08 15.80 8.52
C ASP A 62 19.62 16.02 8.93
N MET A 63 19.02 14.97 9.50
CA MET A 63 17.68 14.99 10.10
C MET A 63 17.68 14.27 11.44
N VAL A 64 16.59 14.35 12.17
CA VAL A 64 16.42 13.72 13.49
C VAL A 64 15.27 12.73 13.44
N ALA A 65 15.54 11.49 13.84
CA ALA A 65 14.55 10.43 14.03
C ALA A 65 14.17 10.34 15.52
N ALA A 66 12.93 10.70 15.87
CA ALA A 66 12.40 10.64 17.22
C ALA A 66 11.38 9.50 17.35
N PRO A 67 11.58 8.52 18.27
CA PRO A 67 10.70 7.36 18.36
C PRO A 67 9.31 7.72 18.88
N ASP A 68 8.28 7.21 18.21
CA ASP A 68 6.91 7.20 18.71
C ASP A 68 6.68 5.91 19.49
N MET A 69 6.90 5.97 20.80
CA MET A 69 6.80 4.82 21.71
C MET A 69 5.40 4.20 21.78
N LYS A 70 4.37 4.86 21.25
CA LYS A 70 3.02 4.29 21.14
C LYS A 70 2.92 3.18 20.08
N THR A 71 3.91 3.13 19.19
CA THR A 71 4.02 2.12 18.13
C THR A 71 4.96 0.98 18.48
N ALA A 72 5.50 0.97 19.73
CA ALA A 72 6.58 0.08 20.12
C ALA A 72 6.12 -1.38 20.28
N PHE A 73 6.94 -2.30 19.82
CA PHE A 73 6.78 -3.75 19.96
C PHE A 73 8.15 -4.42 20.12
N ILE A 74 8.18 -5.62 20.71
CA ILE A 74 9.40 -6.41 20.94
C ILE A 74 9.51 -7.50 19.84
N GLU A 75 10.71 -7.68 19.32
CA GLU A 75 11.15 -8.86 18.55
C GLU A 75 12.15 -9.65 19.39
N GLU A 76 11.91 -10.98 19.56
CA GLU A 76 12.91 -11.90 20.07
C GLU A 76 13.57 -12.61 18.90
N LYS A 77 14.87 -12.35 18.71
CA LYS A 77 15.65 -12.88 17.58
C LYS A 77 17.09 -13.14 17.98
N ASP A 78 17.60 -14.33 17.67
CA ASP A 78 19.00 -14.73 17.87
C ASP A 78 19.50 -14.53 19.32
N GLY A 79 18.60 -14.66 20.31
CA GLY A 79 18.89 -14.47 21.75
C GLY A 79 18.86 -13.01 22.22
N PHE A 80 18.51 -12.07 21.35
CA PHE A 80 18.32 -10.65 21.69
C PHE A 80 16.85 -10.28 21.74
N ARG A 81 16.54 -9.33 22.62
CA ARG A 81 15.24 -8.65 22.68
C ARG A 81 15.41 -7.26 22.04
N ILE A 82 14.73 -7.03 20.94
CA ILE A 82 14.83 -5.79 20.16
C ILE A 82 13.51 -5.04 20.28
N LEU A 83 13.56 -3.86 20.87
CA LEU A 83 12.43 -2.94 20.93
C LEU A 83 12.39 -2.12 19.63
N HIS A 84 11.38 -2.32 18.82
CA HIS A 84 11.13 -1.54 17.62
C HIS A 84 10.15 -0.41 17.91
N ALA A 85 10.39 0.78 17.35
CA ALA A 85 9.42 1.87 17.36
C ALA A 85 9.50 2.68 16.05
N PHE A 86 8.34 3.00 15.47
CA PHE A 86 8.32 3.96 14.36
C PHE A 86 8.77 5.33 14.84
N CYS A 87 9.44 6.07 13.94
CA CYS A 87 9.93 7.40 14.25
C CYS A 87 9.12 8.48 13.54
N ASP A 88 9.03 9.62 14.19
CA ASP A 88 8.78 10.88 13.52
C ASP A 88 10.11 11.51 13.09
N VAL A 89 10.13 12.12 11.90
CA VAL A 89 11.34 12.76 11.37
C VAL A 89 11.19 14.27 11.46
N HIS A 90 12.25 14.90 11.98
CA HIS A 90 12.35 16.34 12.17
C HIS A 90 13.59 16.88 11.45
N THR A 91 13.53 18.13 11.06
CA THR A 91 14.68 18.92 10.64
C THR A 91 15.58 19.24 11.85
N THR A 92 16.80 19.68 11.61
CA THR A 92 17.79 19.97 12.69
C THR A 92 17.38 21.11 13.62
N ASP A 93 16.44 21.99 13.19
CA ASP A 93 15.82 23.04 14.01
C ASP A 93 14.58 22.55 14.79
N GLY A 94 14.28 21.23 14.71
CA GLY A 94 13.22 20.57 15.47
C GLY A 94 11.82 20.67 14.87
N GLN A 95 11.67 21.17 13.64
CA GLN A 95 10.37 21.17 12.97
C GLN A 95 10.05 19.79 12.37
N PRO A 96 8.80 19.35 12.36
CA PRO A 96 8.41 18.13 11.64
C PRO A 96 8.80 18.25 10.16
N PHE A 97 9.40 17.19 9.60
CA PHE A 97 9.77 17.18 8.20
C PHE A 97 8.52 16.97 7.33
N ASP A 98 8.13 18.01 6.62
CA ASP A 98 6.85 18.11 5.91
C ASP A 98 6.59 17.03 4.86
N GLN A 99 7.65 16.47 4.28
CA GLN A 99 7.56 15.43 3.25
C GLN A 99 7.54 14.02 3.86
N TYR A 100 7.75 13.88 5.17
CA TYR A 100 7.80 12.56 5.80
C TYR A 100 6.43 11.85 5.72
N PRO A 101 6.36 10.57 5.30
CA PRO A 101 5.09 9.88 5.03
C PRO A 101 4.08 9.93 6.18
N ARG A 102 4.51 9.68 7.43
CA ARG A 102 3.64 9.76 8.61
C ARG A 102 3.14 11.19 8.86
N VAL A 103 3.96 12.20 8.58
CA VAL A 103 3.55 13.62 8.69
C VAL A 103 2.49 13.97 7.67
N VAL A 104 2.65 13.53 6.41
CA VAL A 104 1.66 13.74 5.34
C VAL A 104 0.33 13.07 5.71
N ALA A 105 0.35 11.84 6.21
CA ALA A 105 -0.85 11.12 6.65
C ALA A 105 -1.57 11.87 7.79
N ARG A 106 -0.85 12.38 8.79
CA ARG A 106 -1.42 13.19 9.88
C ARG A 106 -2.02 14.50 9.37
N LYS A 107 -1.33 15.21 8.49
CA LYS A 107 -1.84 16.44 7.87
C LYS A 107 -3.12 16.20 7.08
N ALA A 108 -3.26 15.06 6.40
CA ALA A 108 -4.48 14.70 5.70
C ALA A 108 -5.66 14.51 6.68
N LEU A 109 -5.46 13.82 7.82
CA LEU A 109 -6.47 13.72 8.88
C LEU A 109 -6.79 15.07 9.52
N GLU A 110 -5.81 15.92 9.74
CA GLU A 110 -6.04 17.28 10.22
C GLU A 110 -6.86 18.12 9.23
N ARG A 111 -6.60 17.97 7.91
CA ARG A 111 -7.39 18.62 6.85
C ARG A 111 -8.85 18.18 6.89
N LEU A 112 -9.10 16.87 7.09
CA LEU A 112 -10.45 16.34 7.30
C LEU A 112 -11.13 17.00 8.51
N ARG A 113 -10.46 17.05 9.66
CA ARG A 113 -11.01 17.65 10.89
C ARG A 113 -11.30 19.14 10.73
N ARG A 114 -10.38 19.90 10.13
CA ARG A 114 -10.54 21.35 9.89
C ARG A 114 -11.67 21.65 8.90
N SER A 115 -11.97 20.77 7.96
CA SER A 115 -13.12 20.94 7.05
C SER A 115 -14.47 20.80 7.76
N GLY A 116 -14.51 20.22 8.95
CA GLY A 116 -15.73 19.88 9.67
C GLY A 116 -16.55 18.76 9.01
N ILE A 117 -16.02 18.09 7.98
CA ILE A 117 -16.67 16.96 7.31
C ILE A 117 -16.65 15.73 8.20
N GLY A 118 -15.54 15.46 8.89
CA GLY A 118 -15.40 14.30 9.76
C GLY A 118 -14.29 14.45 10.79
N ASP A 119 -14.25 13.51 11.72
CA ASP A 119 -13.30 13.47 12.85
C ASP A 119 -12.17 12.47 12.61
N ASP A 120 -12.45 11.39 11.86
CA ASP A 120 -11.50 10.33 11.52
C ASP A 120 -11.85 9.70 10.16
N ALA A 121 -10.85 9.12 9.51
CA ALA A 121 -10.99 8.29 8.31
C ALA A 121 -10.56 6.87 8.64
N LYS A 122 -11.48 5.92 8.54
CA LYS A 122 -11.23 4.49 8.78
C LYS A 122 -10.81 3.82 7.49
N MET A 123 -9.70 3.09 7.57
CA MET A 123 -9.10 2.36 6.47
C MET A 123 -8.91 0.90 6.86
N LEU A 124 -9.33 -0.01 5.98
CA LEU A 124 -9.03 -1.43 6.02
C LEU A 124 -8.32 -1.75 4.70
N VAL A 125 -7.16 -2.40 4.78
CA VAL A 125 -6.34 -2.70 3.60
C VAL A 125 -6.32 -4.20 3.36
N GLU A 126 -6.65 -4.61 2.13
CA GLU A 126 -6.43 -5.94 1.60
C GLU A 126 -5.05 -5.94 0.94
N LEU A 127 -4.15 -6.82 1.38
CA LEU A 127 -2.78 -6.92 0.87
C LEU A 127 -2.62 -8.25 0.13
N GLU A 128 -2.61 -8.18 -1.20
CA GLU A 128 -2.33 -9.33 -2.06
C GLU A 128 -0.82 -9.41 -2.37
N PHE A 129 -0.31 -10.63 -2.47
CA PHE A 129 1.11 -10.89 -2.75
C PHE A 129 1.31 -12.28 -3.36
N TYR A 130 2.48 -12.47 -3.98
CA TYR A 130 2.92 -13.77 -4.49
C TYR A 130 4.04 -14.36 -3.63
N VAL A 131 4.08 -15.70 -3.57
CA VAL A 131 5.10 -16.47 -2.86
C VAL A 131 5.76 -17.45 -3.82
N PHE A 132 7.08 -17.53 -3.79
CA PHE A 132 7.87 -18.46 -4.61
C PHE A 132 8.81 -19.28 -3.76
N ASP A 133 9.05 -20.52 -4.16
CA ASP A 133 10.09 -21.38 -3.60
C ASP A 133 11.47 -20.96 -4.13
N ASP A 134 11.52 -20.42 -5.35
CA ASP A 134 12.74 -19.87 -5.95
C ASP A 134 12.42 -18.66 -6.85
N ALA A 135 13.34 -17.68 -6.89
CA ALA A 135 13.19 -16.46 -7.67
C ALA A 135 14.55 -15.90 -8.08
N HIS A 136 14.82 -15.86 -9.38
CA HIS A 136 16.02 -15.29 -9.96
C HIS A 136 15.69 -14.25 -11.02
N TYR A 137 16.52 -13.23 -11.14
CA TYR A 137 16.47 -12.29 -12.24
C TYR A 137 17.86 -11.76 -12.56
N SER A 138 18.08 -11.43 -13.83
CA SER A 138 19.30 -10.79 -14.27
C SER A 138 19.03 -9.89 -15.47
N THR A 139 19.75 -8.78 -15.53
CA THR A 139 19.75 -7.85 -16.66
C THR A 139 21.19 -7.45 -16.96
N THR A 140 21.66 -7.83 -18.16
CA THR A 140 22.99 -7.47 -18.70
C THR A 140 22.84 -6.97 -20.12
N VAL A 141 23.94 -6.59 -20.76
CA VAL A 141 23.95 -6.14 -22.17
C VAL A 141 23.39 -7.21 -23.13
N GLY A 142 23.66 -8.47 -22.86
CA GLY A 142 23.33 -9.59 -23.76
C GLY A 142 22.11 -10.40 -23.36
N HIS A 143 21.55 -10.22 -22.16
CA HIS A 143 20.35 -10.93 -21.73
C HIS A 143 19.57 -10.18 -20.66
N SER A 144 18.27 -10.44 -20.61
CA SER A 144 17.37 -10.02 -19.55
C SER A 144 16.35 -11.13 -19.31
N TYR A 145 16.22 -11.57 -18.06
CA TYR A 145 15.25 -12.60 -17.69
C TYR A 145 14.82 -12.45 -16.22
N TYR A 146 13.68 -13.00 -15.92
CA TYR A 146 13.29 -13.43 -14.58
C TYR A 146 12.85 -14.89 -14.64
N PHE A 147 13.07 -15.61 -13.56
CA PHE A 147 12.67 -16.99 -13.37
C PHE A 147 12.09 -17.15 -11.97
N VAL A 148 10.93 -17.76 -11.86
CA VAL A 148 10.27 -18.04 -10.59
C VAL A 148 9.72 -19.44 -10.56
N GLU A 149 9.84 -20.10 -9.42
CA GLU A 149 9.30 -21.44 -9.17
C GLU A 149 8.35 -21.44 -7.98
N SER A 150 7.36 -22.32 -8.01
CA SER A 150 6.43 -22.51 -6.92
C SER A 150 5.94 -23.95 -6.84
N ALA A 151 5.81 -24.44 -5.61
CA ALA A 151 5.19 -25.74 -5.31
C ALA A 151 3.73 -25.85 -5.82
N GLU A 152 3.10 -24.76 -6.23
CA GLU A 152 1.76 -24.73 -6.81
C GLU A 152 1.76 -24.81 -8.35
N GLY A 153 2.87 -25.24 -8.93
CA GLY A 153 2.96 -25.56 -10.36
C GLY A 153 3.38 -24.40 -11.25
N ILE A 154 4.16 -23.46 -10.72
CA ILE A 154 4.87 -22.43 -11.48
C ILE A 154 6.34 -22.89 -11.62
N GLY A 155 6.92 -22.73 -12.83
CA GLY A 155 8.28 -23.14 -13.17
C GLY A 155 8.31 -24.34 -14.10
N GLU A 156 9.53 -24.81 -14.44
CA GLU A 156 9.75 -25.92 -15.34
C GLU A 156 9.62 -27.27 -14.58
N ASP A 157 8.93 -28.23 -15.22
CA ASP A 157 8.93 -29.69 -14.95
C ASP A 157 8.75 -30.17 -13.51
N ARG A 158 7.78 -29.67 -12.78
CA ARG A 158 7.30 -30.35 -11.56
C ARG A 158 6.12 -31.27 -11.88
N GLU A 159 6.40 -32.45 -12.45
CA GLU A 159 5.38 -33.45 -12.78
C GLU A 159 4.68 -34.04 -11.56
N ASP A 160 5.30 -34.01 -10.40
CA ASP A 160 4.87 -34.70 -9.18
C ASP A 160 3.98 -33.87 -8.26
N THR A 161 3.71 -32.61 -8.60
CA THR A 161 2.93 -31.73 -7.73
C THR A 161 1.47 -31.68 -8.17
N PRO A 162 0.50 -31.97 -7.29
CA PRO A 162 -0.91 -31.74 -7.58
C PRO A 162 -1.15 -30.30 -8.01
N ARG A 163 -1.60 -30.10 -9.24
CA ARG A 163 -1.79 -28.78 -9.84
C ARG A 163 -3.29 -28.48 -9.97
N PHE A 164 -3.68 -27.33 -9.51
CA PHE A 164 -4.89 -26.68 -9.98
C PHE A 164 -4.51 -25.71 -11.09
N GLY A 165 -5.46 -25.37 -12.00
CA GLY A 165 -5.16 -24.43 -13.08
C GLY A 165 -4.72 -23.07 -12.52
N LEU A 166 -3.80 -22.38 -13.22
CA LEU A 166 -3.13 -21.14 -12.78
C LEU A 166 -4.01 -20.02 -12.22
N SER A 167 -5.31 -20.05 -12.52
CA SER A 167 -6.31 -19.06 -12.05
C SER A 167 -7.48 -19.73 -11.32
N LYS A 168 -7.25 -20.82 -10.59
CA LYS A 168 -8.26 -21.56 -9.83
C LYS A 168 -7.90 -21.77 -8.36
N GLY A 169 -7.07 -20.88 -7.80
CA GLY A 169 -6.59 -20.96 -6.42
C GLY A 169 -7.55 -20.43 -5.37
N TYR A 170 -8.53 -19.62 -5.75
CA TYR A 170 -9.36 -18.87 -4.81
C TYR A 170 -10.00 -19.75 -3.73
N HIS A 171 -9.68 -19.43 -2.45
CA HIS A 171 -10.11 -20.16 -1.25
C HIS A 171 -9.72 -21.66 -1.21
N ARG A 172 -8.69 -22.08 -1.96
CA ARG A 172 -8.12 -23.41 -1.79
C ARG A 172 -7.57 -23.61 -0.38
N LEU A 173 -7.62 -24.83 0.09
CA LEU A 173 -7.03 -25.26 1.37
C LEU A 173 -6.02 -26.38 1.15
N ALA A 174 -5.28 -26.73 2.19
CA ALA A 174 -4.35 -27.86 2.12
C ALA A 174 -5.06 -29.17 1.71
N PRO A 175 -4.44 -30.01 0.91
CA PRO A 175 -3.00 -30.00 0.51
C PRO A 175 -2.68 -29.13 -0.70
N GLU A 176 -3.65 -28.53 -1.38
CA GLU A 176 -3.45 -27.73 -2.60
C GLU A 176 -2.84 -26.36 -2.28
N ASP A 177 -3.31 -25.72 -1.21
CA ASP A 177 -2.69 -24.52 -0.64
C ASP A 177 -1.37 -24.90 0.07
N ARG A 178 -0.26 -24.60 -0.56
CA ARG A 178 1.09 -24.93 -0.09
C ARG A 178 1.67 -23.90 0.87
N TYR A 179 1.10 -22.69 0.91
CA TYR A 179 1.65 -21.56 1.67
C TYR A 179 0.80 -21.13 2.88
N GLY A 180 -0.17 -21.97 3.30
CA GLY A 180 -0.98 -21.74 4.48
C GLY A 180 -0.17 -21.52 5.77
N LEU A 181 0.95 -22.26 5.92
CA LEU A 181 1.86 -22.10 7.08
C LEU A 181 2.48 -20.70 7.14
N LEU A 182 2.92 -20.15 5.99
CA LEU A 182 3.47 -18.81 5.91
C LEU A 182 2.42 -17.78 6.36
N ARG A 183 1.19 -17.85 5.83
CA ARG A 183 0.12 -16.94 6.22
C ARG A 183 -0.19 -17.02 7.71
N ASN A 184 -0.36 -18.24 8.26
CA ASN A 184 -0.66 -18.42 9.67
C ASN A 184 0.43 -17.80 10.57
N ARG A 185 1.72 -18.09 10.32
CA ARG A 185 2.82 -17.52 11.09
C ARG A 185 2.93 -16.00 10.96
N ALA A 186 2.71 -15.47 9.75
CA ALA A 186 2.74 -14.03 9.53
C ALA A 186 1.58 -13.32 10.23
N VAL A 187 0.38 -13.89 10.19
CA VAL A 187 -0.80 -13.33 10.89
C VAL A 187 -0.62 -13.37 12.41
N ASP A 188 -0.12 -14.48 12.96
CA ASP A 188 0.19 -14.56 14.39
C ASP A 188 1.20 -13.49 14.81
N ALA A 189 2.26 -13.29 14.01
CA ALA A 189 3.26 -12.26 14.26
C ALA A 189 2.67 -10.83 14.13
N MET A 190 1.80 -10.58 13.13
CA MET A 190 1.09 -9.30 12.98
C MET A 190 0.23 -8.98 14.21
N ILE A 191 -0.58 -9.94 14.66
CA ILE A 191 -1.44 -9.79 15.85
C ILE A 191 -0.56 -9.53 17.10
N ALA A 192 0.52 -10.28 17.25
CA ALA A 192 1.47 -10.11 18.36
C ALA A 192 2.15 -8.73 18.36
N ALA A 193 2.36 -8.12 17.20
CA ALA A 193 2.87 -6.75 17.05
C ALA A 193 1.78 -5.67 17.16
N GLY A 194 0.53 -6.04 17.43
CA GLY A 194 -0.59 -5.11 17.59
C GLY A 194 -1.27 -4.69 16.28
N ILE A 195 -1.01 -5.39 15.17
CA ILE A 195 -1.72 -5.16 13.89
C ILE A 195 -3.02 -5.98 13.92
N PRO A 196 -4.20 -5.35 13.80
CA PRO A 196 -5.44 -6.09 13.72
C PRO A 196 -5.59 -6.73 12.33
N VAL A 197 -5.78 -8.06 12.30
CA VAL A 197 -6.01 -8.83 11.09
C VAL A 197 -7.44 -9.40 11.14
N LYS A 198 -8.16 -9.28 10.03
CA LYS A 198 -9.53 -9.74 9.92
C LYS A 198 -9.61 -11.18 9.42
N TYR A 199 -8.97 -11.49 8.30
CA TYR A 199 -8.82 -12.84 7.75
C TYR A 199 -7.70 -12.90 6.71
N HIS A 200 -7.41 -14.12 6.25
CA HIS A 200 -6.48 -14.38 5.15
C HIS A 200 -6.94 -15.61 4.36
N HIS A 201 -6.56 -15.69 3.11
CA HIS A 201 -6.91 -16.83 2.24
C HIS A 201 -5.92 -16.97 1.08
N HIS A 202 -6.07 -18.08 0.32
CA HIS A 202 -5.46 -18.26 -0.97
C HIS A 202 -6.22 -17.46 -2.02
N GLU A 203 -5.50 -16.72 -2.85
CA GLU A 203 -6.07 -15.91 -3.92
C GLU A 203 -6.26 -16.70 -5.23
N VAL A 204 -6.74 -16.01 -6.31
CA VAL A 204 -7.08 -16.62 -7.61
C VAL A 204 -5.87 -17.24 -8.29
N GLY A 205 -4.73 -16.55 -8.29
CA GLY A 205 -3.49 -17.02 -8.91
C GLY A 205 -2.84 -18.15 -8.13
N ALA A 206 -2.24 -19.13 -8.80
CA ALA A 206 -1.32 -20.06 -8.15
C ALA A 206 -0.22 -19.27 -7.46
N SER A 207 0.09 -19.61 -6.21
CA SER A 207 1.03 -18.88 -5.33
C SER A 207 0.62 -17.47 -4.93
N GLN A 208 -0.61 -17.07 -5.22
CA GLN A 208 -1.14 -15.76 -4.81
C GLN A 208 -1.92 -15.88 -3.51
N LEU A 209 -1.62 -15.01 -2.58
CA LEU A 209 -2.19 -14.99 -1.24
C LEU A 209 -2.69 -13.59 -0.91
N GLU A 210 -3.65 -13.52 0.03
CA GLU A 210 -4.19 -12.27 0.56
C GLU A 210 -4.28 -12.29 2.08
N ILE A 211 -4.00 -11.14 2.67
CA ILE A 211 -4.28 -10.84 4.08
C ILE A 211 -5.08 -9.55 4.14
N GLU A 212 -6.26 -9.61 4.72
CA GLU A 212 -7.12 -8.46 4.99
C GLU A 212 -6.89 -7.98 6.43
N LEU A 213 -6.36 -6.76 6.58
CA LEU A 213 -6.25 -6.09 7.88
C LEU A 213 -7.62 -5.64 8.36
N ASP A 214 -7.77 -5.22 9.63
CA ASP A 214 -9.03 -4.66 10.12
C ASP A 214 -8.99 -3.13 10.11
N PHE A 215 -10.16 -2.51 10.29
CA PHE A 215 -10.31 -1.05 10.27
C PHE A 215 -9.53 -0.36 11.38
N VAL A 216 -8.67 0.55 10.97
CA VAL A 216 -7.94 1.47 11.83
C VAL A 216 -8.02 2.90 11.28
N SER A 217 -7.56 3.89 12.04
CA SER A 217 -7.36 5.25 11.52
C SER A 217 -6.29 5.27 10.43
N LEU A 218 -6.39 6.19 9.47
CA LEU A 218 -5.50 6.31 8.32
C LEU A 218 -4.00 6.26 8.66
N GLU A 219 -3.57 6.98 9.70
CA GLU A 219 -2.17 6.98 10.14
C GLU A 219 -1.70 5.58 10.58
N LYS A 220 -2.52 4.90 11.39
CA LYS A 220 -2.24 3.53 11.85
C LYS A 220 -2.29 2.52 10.70
N ALA A 221 -3.12 2.74 9.68
CA ALA A 221 -3.16 1.87 8.51
C ALA A 221 -1.84 1.91 7.74
N GLY A 222 -1.21 3.07 7.63
CA GLY A 222 0.13 3.21 7.06
C GLY A 222 1.17 2.37 7.81
N ASP A 223 1.28 2.55 9.13
CA ASP A 223 2.19 1.78 9.99
C ASP A 223 1.91 0.27 9.88
N ALA A 224 0.63 -0.15 9.94
CA ALA A 224 0.24 -1.55 9.85
C ALA A 224 0.65 -2.22 8.53
N VAL A 225 0.44 -1.55 7.39
CA VAL A 225 0.78 -2.12 6.07
C VAL A 225 2.29 -2.26 5.89
N VAL A 226 3.10 -1.25 6.24
CA VAL A 226 4.55 -1.36 6.07
C VAL A 226 5.15 -2.40 7.00
N LEU A 227 4.61 -2.52 8.23
CA LEU A 227 5.01 -3.54 9.18
C LEU A 227 4.56 -4.94 8.72
N ALA A 228 3.33 -5.11 8.22
CA ALA A 228 2.85 -6.37 7.66
C ALA A 228 3.73 -6.86 6.48
N LYS A 229 4.15 -5.95 5.59
CA LYS A 229 5.07 -6.29 4.50
C LYS A 229 6.45 -6.75 5.00
N TRP A 230 6.97 -6.13 6.07
CA TRP A 230 8.22 -6.55 6.70
C TRP A 230 8.07 -7.92 7.36
N ILE A 231 7.00 -8.15 8.15
CA ILE A 231 6.71 -9.43 8.80
C ILE A 231 6.59 -10.56 7.78
N LEU A 232 5.83 -10.33 6.69
CA LEU A 232 5.67 -11.34 5.63
C LEU A 232 7.00 -11.75 5.00
N ARG A 233 7.89 -10.79 4.71
CA ARG A 233 9.23 -11.08 4.18
C ARG A 233 10.10 -11.82 5.19
N SER A 234 10.05 -11.43 6.46
CA SER A 234 10.83 -12.07 7.52
C SER A 234 10.40 -13.50 7.77
N VAL A 235 9.09 -13.77 7.83
CA VAL A 235 8.55 -15.13 7.99
C VAL A 235 8.82 -15.98 6.75
N ALA A 236 8.76 -15.41 5.56
CA ALA A 236 9.10 -16.11 4.33
C ALA A 236 10.58 -16.51 4.31
N ASP A 237 11.49 -15.62 4.69
CA ASP A 237 12.92 -15.89 4.79
C ASP A 237 13.22 -17.06 5.75
N GLU A 238 12.58 -17.10 6.93
CA GLU A 238 12.67 -18.22 7.87
C GLU A 238 12.17 -19.57 7.30
N LEU A 239 11.29 -19.53 6.30
CA LEU A 239 10.75 -20.71 5.63
C LEU A 239 11.48 -21.05 4.33
N GLY A 240 12.51 -20.28 3.95
CA GLY A 240 13.22 -20.43 2.68
C GLY A 240 12.38 -20.05 1.47
N LEU A 241 11.44 -19.10 1.63
CA LEU A 241 10.51 -18.65 0.60
C LEU A 241 10.76 -17.19 0.21
N PHE A 242 10.32 -16.81 -0.97
CA PHE A 242 10.40 -15.47 -1.50
C PHE A 242 8.99 -14.85 -1.60
N VAL A 243 8.79 -13.68 -0.98
CA VAL A 243 7.54 -12.90 -1.08
C VAL A 243 7.75 -11.69 -1.95
N THR A 244 6.86 -11.49 -2.92
CA THR A 244 6.83 -10.28 -3.73
C THR A 244 5.49 -9.57 -3.68
N PHE A 245 5.55 -8.23 -3.56
CA PHE A 245 4.41 -7.33 -3.66
C PHE A 245 4.32 -6.64 -5.02
N MET A 246 4.98 -7.20 -6.04
CA MET A 246 4.84 -6.71 -7.41
C MET A 246 3.39 -6.87 -7.87
N PRO A 247 2.79 -5.83 -8.48
CA PRO A 247 1.41 -5.90 -8.99
C PRO A 247 1.21 -6.96 -10.06
N LYS A 248 2.24 -7.27 -10.85
CA LYS A 248 2.20 -8.27 -11.93
C LYS A 248 3.55 -8.95 -12.07
N PRO A 249 3.90 -9.91 -11.17
CA PRO A 249 5.19 -10.59 -11.23
C PRO A 249 5.31 -11.58 -12.39
N MET A 250 4.18 -12.10 -12.89
CA MET A 250 4.15 -13.12 -13.95
C MET A 250 3.19 -12.75 -15.07
N TYR A 251 3.49 -13.22 -16.29
CA TYR A 251 2.65 -13.02 -17.49
C TYR A 251 1.46 -13.99 -17.48
N LYS A 252 0.30 -13.52 -17.96
CA LYS A 252 -0.95 -14.31 -18.10
C LYS A 252 -1.53 -14.92 -16.81
N ILE A 253 -1.18 -14.41 -15.64
CA ILE A 253 -1.79 -14.78 -14.36
C ILE A 253 -2.41 -13.53 -13.71
N ALA A 254 -3.24 -13.70 -12.66
CA ALA A 254 -3.82 -12.57 -11.91
C ALA A 254 -2.73 -11.62 -11.39
N GLY A 255 -3.02 -10.33 -11.29
CA GLY A 255 -2.16 -9.34 -10.63
C GLY A 255 -2.54 -9.19 -9.18
N SER A 256 -1.63 -8.64 -8.35
CA SER A 256 -1.84 -8.34 -6.94
C SER A 256 -2.22 -6.89 -6.72
N GLY A 257 -3.35 -6.66 -6.07
CA GLY A 257 -3.84 -5.37 -5.63
C GLY A 257 -3.45 -5.03 -4.19
N MET A 258 -3.72 -3.80 -3.84
CA MET A 258 -3.83 -3.34 -2.47
C MET A 258 -5.11 -2.52 -2.39
N HIS A 259 -6.22 -3.21 -2.12
CA HIS A 259 -7.53 -2.59 -2.08
C HIS A 259 -7.74 -1.89 -0.73
N VAL A 260 -8.47 -0.79 -0.74
CA VAL A 260 -8.71 -0.02 0.48
C VAL A 260 -10.20 0.19 0.69
N HIS A 261 -10.74 -0.51 1.69
CA HIS A 261 -12.06 -0.21 2.24
C HIS A 261 -11.96 1.02 3.14
N GLN A 262 -12.91 1.93 3.01
CA GLN A 262 -12.84 3.17 3.73
C GLN A 262 -14.20 3.81 3.99
N PHE A 263 -14.26 4.60 5.05
CA PHE A 263 -15.36 5.51 5.37
C PHE A 263 -14.89 6.62 6.31
N ILE A 264 -15.61 7.74 6.29
CA ILE A 264 -15.37 8.86 7.20
C ILE A 264 -16.29 8.74 8.40
N VAL A 265 -15.74 8.99 9.60
CA VAL A 265 -16.47 9.04 10.88
C VAL A 265 -16.68 10.49 11.28
N LYS A 266 -17.90 10.82 11.70
CA LYS A 266 -18.26 12.07 12.35
C LYS A 266 -19.14 11.78 13.56
N ASN A 267 -18.77 12.32 14.73
CA ASN A 267 -19.49 12.09 16.00
C ASN A 267 -19.72 10.58 16.30
N GLY A 268 -18.72 9.74 16.01
CA GLY A 268 -18.77 8.30 16.26
C GLY A 268 -19.52 7.45 15.22
N ALA A 269 -20.12 8.05 14.18
CA ALA A 269 -20.87 7.34 13.15
C ALA A 269 -20.27 7.57 11.74
N SER A 270 -20.41 6.56 10.85
CA SER A 270 -20.07 6.73 9.44
C SER A 270 -21.00 7.72 8.76
N ILE A 271 -20.44 8.62 7.94
CA ILE A 271 -21.25 9.56 7.12
C ILE A 271 -21.58 9.01 5.74
N PHE A 272 -21.13 7.80 5.39
CA PHE A 272 -21.31 7.22 4.04
C PHE A 272 -22.67 6.54 3.83
N PRO A 273 -23.29 5.90 4.82
CA PRO A 273 -24.61 5.29 4.62
C PRO A 273 -25.70 6.30 4.30
N GLY A 274 -26.61 5.96 3.36
CA GLY A 274 -27.73 6.82 2.96
C GLY A 274 -28.69 6.14 2.02
N GLU A 275 -29.62 6.92 1.42
CA GLU A 275 -30.68 6.41 0.53
C GLU A 275 -30.33 6.65 -0.98
N GLY A 276 -29.11 7.10 -1.28
CA GLY A 276 -28.66 7.33 -2.66
C GLY A 276 -28.23 6.04 -3.37
N ALA A 277 -27.62 6.20 -4.54
CA ALA A 277 -27.14 5.09 -5.34
C ALA A 277 -26.21 4.16 -4.52
N CYS A 278 -26.42 2.85 -4.63
CA CYS A 278 -25.70 1.80 -3.89
C CYS A 278 -25.78 1.94 -2.34
N GLY A 279 -26.80 2.60 -1.78
CA GLY A 279 -26.96 2.81 -0.35
C GLY A 279 -26.02 3.86 0.26
N LEU A 280 -25.45 4.73 -0.56
CA LEU A 280 -24.57 5.81 -0.13
C LEU A 280 -25.36 7.11 0.12
N SER A 281 -24.90 7.91 1.07
CA SER A 281 -25.32 9.29 1.28
C SER A 281 -24.79 10.21 0.17
N GLU A 282 -25.26 11.46 0.14
CA GLU A 282 -24.69 12.49 -0.74
C GLU A 282 -23.18 12.65 -0.50
N ALA A 283 -22.72 12.63 0.75
CA ALA A 283 -21.31 12.70 1.09
C ALA A 283 -20.52 11.48 0.55
N GLY A 284 -21.06 10.26 0.72
CA GLY A 284 -20.42 9.03 0.19
C GLY A 284 -20.36 9.01 -1.34
N LEU A 285 -21.40 9.49 -2.02
CA LEU A 285 -21.44 9.63 -3.48
C LEU A 285 -20.42 10.68 -3.95
N SER A 286 -20.42 11.86 -3.35
CA SER A 286 -19.50 12.93 -3.72
C SER A 286 -18.02 12.54 -3.47
N TYR A 287 -17.76 11.85 -2.35
CA TYR A 287 -16.45 11.28 -2.08
C TYR A 287 -16.01 10.29 -3.17
N THR A 288 -16.90 9.38 -3.57
CA THR A 288 -16.66 8.43 -4.67
C THR A 288 -16.37 9.15 -5.99
N ALA A 289 -17.09 10.24 -6.28
CA ALA A 289 -16.86 11.04 -7.50
C ALA A 289 -15.50 11.72 -7.50
N GLY A 290 -15.03 12.20 -6.34
CA GLY A 290 -13.68 12.76 -6.19
C GLY A 290 -12.60 11.74 -6.47
N LEU A 291 -12.68 10.55 -5.86
CA LEU A 291 -11.74 9.45 -6.12
C LEU A 291 -11.66 9.11 -7.60
N LEU A 292 -12.81 8.88 -8.24
CA LEU A 292 -12.87 8.49 -9.65
C LEU A 292 -12.39 9.59 -10.58
N GLY A 293 -12.69 10.85 -10.27
CA GLY A 293 -12.24 12.01 -11.04
C GLY A 293 -10.73 12.15 -11.05
N HIS A 294 -10.09 12.14 -9.87
CA HIS A 294 -8.62 12.24 -9.76
C HIS A 294 -7.88 10.97 -10.22
N ALA A 295 -8.52 9.79 -10.16
CA ALA A 295 -8.00 8.58 -10.79
C ALA A 295 -8.05 8.66 -12.32
N LEU A 296 -9.13 9.23 -12.90
CA LEU A 296 -9.29 9.38 -14.34
C LEU A 296 -8.28 10.37 -14.95
N THR A 297 -7.93 11.45 -14.23
CA THR A 297 -6.84 12.35 -14.65
C THR A 297 -5.46 11.70 -14.56
N GLY A 298 -5.35 10.62 -13.77
CA GLY A 298 -4.10 9.95 -13.43
C GLY A 298 -3.45 10.46 -12.14
N SER A 299 -3.89 11.60 -11.61
CA SER A 299 -3.26 12.22 -10.43
C SER A 299 -3.27 11.28 -9.20
N LEU A 300 -4.42 10.70 -8.86
CA LEU A 300 -4.50 9.75 -7.75
C LEU A 300 -3.72 8.45 -8.04
N LEU A 301 -3.72 8.01 -9.31
CA LEU A 301 -2.97 6.80 -9.70
C LEU A 301 -1.45 6.99 -9.59
N ALA A 302 -0.93 8.20 -9.67
CA ALA A 302 0.49 8.46 -9.45
C ALA A 302 0.93 8.16 -8.01
N TRP A 303 0.01 8.12 -7.05
CA TRP A 303 0.25 7.75 -5.66
C TRP A 303 -0.15 6.30 -5.34
N SER A 304 -1.24 5.80 -5.94
CA SER A 304 -1.75 4.45 -5.70
C SER A 304 -1.11 3.37 -6.57
N ASN A 305 -0.58 3.72 -7.74
CA ASN A 305 -0.02 2.83 -8.76
C ASN A 305 1.29 3.40 -9.34
N PRO A 306 2.32 3.61 -8.51
CA PRO A 306 3.48 4.41 -8.87
C PRO A 306 4.59 3.62 -9.57
N SER A 307 4.32 2.44 -10.10
CA SER A 307 5.32 1.63 -10.80
C SER A 307 4.92 1.34 -12.25
N THR A 308 5.90 1.07 -13.10
CA THR A 308 5.64 0.57 -14.47
C THR A 308 4.90 -0.77 -14.44
N ASN A 309 5.14 -1.58 -13.40
CA ASN A 309 4.51 -2.88 -13.19
C ASN A 309 3.03 -2.75 -12.80
N SER A 310 2.61 -1.64 -12.19
CA SER A 310 1.20 -1.33 -11.89
C SER A 310 0.32 -1.40 -13.15
N TYR A 311 0.83 -0.90 -14.28
CA TYR A 311 0.09 -0.84 -15.56
C TYR A 311 0.14 -2.16 -16.34
N ARG A 312 0.93 -3.13 -15.89
CA ARG A 312 0.84 -4.53 -16.33
C ARG A 312 -0.28 -5.30 -15.63
N ARG A 313 -0.68 -4.85 -14.40
CA ARG A 313 -1.85 -5.36 -13.66
C ARG A 313 -3.15 -4.74 -14.15
N LEU A 314 -3.20 -3.42 -14.37
CA LEU A 314 -4.41 -2.68 -14.76
C LEU A 314 -4.75 -2.90 -16.25
N VAL A 315 -5.01 -4.16 -16.60
CA VAL A 315 -5.36 -4.62 -17.94
C VAL A 315 -6.67 -5.43 -17.92
N PRO A 316 -7.47 -5.45 -19.00
CA PRO A 316 -8.70 -6.21 -19.06
C PRO A 316 -8.49 -7.72 -18.86
N GLY A 317 -9.46 -8.41 -18.24
CA GLY A 317 -9.51 -9.86 -18.14
C GLY A 317 -8.98 -10.47 -16.83
N TYR A 318 -8.56 -9.65 -15.83
CA TYR A 318 -7.97 -10.12 -14.58
C TYR A 318 -8.57 -9.46 -13.33
N GLU A 319 -9.84 -9.17 -13.29
CA GLU A 319 -10.53 -8.52 -12.15
C GLU A 319 -9.94 -7.18 -11.68
N ALA A 320 -8.95 -6.64 -12.40
CA ALA A 320 -8.38 -5.33 -12.14
C ALA A 320 -9.23 -4.23 -12.79
N PRO A 321 -9.50 -3.12 -12.10
CA PRO A 321 -10.29 -2.03 -12.68
C PRO A 321 -9.48 -1.27 -13.74
N VAL A 322 -10.09 -1.03 -14.90
CA VAL A 322 -9.46 -0.32 -16.03
C VAL A 322 -10.17 1.00 -16.36
N SER A 323 -11.21 1.36 -15.63
CA SER A 323 -12.00 2.56 -15.88
C SER A 323 -12.62 3.13 -14.61
N ALA A 324 -12.91 4.44 -14.62
CA ALA A 324 -13.53 5.16 -13.52
C ALA A 324 -15.02 4.80 -13.42
N THR A 325 -15.31 3.71 -12.70
CA THR A 325 -16.67 3.21 -12.46
C THR A 325 -16.90 2.89 -10.99
N PHE A 326 -18.16 2.97 -10.53
CA PHE A 326 -18.57 2.46 -9.23
C PHE A 326 -19.85 1.63 -9.35
N ALA A 327 -19.93 0.57 -8.54
CA ALA A 327 -21.09 -0.29 -8.49
C ALA A 327 -21.14 -1.10 -7.19
N GLN A 328 -22.36 -1.55 -6.83
CA GLN A 328 -22.54 -2.52 -5.74
C GLN A 328 -22.17 -3.93 -6.23
N GLY A 329 -21.33 -4.61 -5.48
CA GLY A 329 -20.96 -6.02 -5.70
C GLY A 329 -20.02 -6.31 -6.89
N SER A 330 -19.79 -5.35 -7.81
CA SER A 330 -18.94 -5.58 -9.00
C SER A 330 -17.45 -5.49 -8.69
N ARG A 331 -16.71 -6.57 -8.94
CA ARG A 331 -15.25 -6.61 -8.82
C ARG A 331 -14.50 -5.94 -10.00
N ALA A 332 -15.21 -5.62 -11.09
CA ALA A 332 -14.67 -4.87 -12.22
C ALA A 332 -14.71 -3.34 -12.01
N ALA A 333 -15.46 -2.85 -11.03
CA ALA A 333 -15.55 -1.43 -10.72
C ALA A 333 -14.32 -0.94 -9.95
N ALA A 334 -13.86 0.27 -10.25
CA ALA A 334 -12.75 0.92 -9.53
C ALA A 334 -13.11 1.28 -8.08
N VAL A 335 -14.38 1.65 -7.86
CA VAL A 335 -14.95 1.78 -6.52
C VAL A 335 -16.10 0.78 -6.38
N ARG A 336 -15.89 -0.21 -5.51
CA ARG A 336 -16.90 -1.21 -5.19
C ARG A 336 -17.58 -0.88 -3.87
N ILE A 337 -18.89 -1.00 -3.83
CA ILE A 337 -19.66 -1.00 -2.59
C ILE A 337 -19.97 -2.45 -2.26
N PRO A 338 -19.49 -3.03 -1.15
CA PRO A 338 -19.77 -4.41 -0.80
C PRO A 338 -21.28 -4.67 -0.67
N GLY A 339 -21.79 -5.69 -1.38
CA GLY A 339 -23.22 -5.98 -1.44
C GLY A 339 -23.78 -6.75 -0.25
N TYR A 340 -22.92 -7.24 0.64
CA TYR A 340 -23.28 -8.04 1.82
C TYR A 340 -23.46 -7.22 3.11
N LEU A 341 -23.32 -5.88 3.01
CA LEU A 341 -23.41 -4.99 4.16
C LEU A 341 -24.88 -4.73 4.53
N GLY A 342 -25.12 -4.62 5.83
CA GLY A 342 -26.42 -4.25 6.37
C GLY A 342 -26.80 -2.79 6.10
N LYS A 343 -28.07 -2.46 6.31
CA LYS A 343 -28.52 -1.07 6.25
C LYS A 343 -27.78 -0.23 7.31
N GLY A 344 -27.11 0.85 6.87
CA GLY A 344 -26.31 1.70 7.74
C GLY A 344 -24.83 1.35 7.84
N GLU A 345 -24.36 0.31 7.15
CA GLU A 345 -22.96 -0.14 7.16
C GLU A 345 -22.20 0.20 5.86
N ALA A 346 -22.79 1.01 4.98
CA ALA A 346 -22.20 1.30 3.69
C ALA A 346 -20.77 1.90 3.82
N ARG A 347 -19.85 1.29 3.08
CA ARG A 347 -18.46 1.73 2.89
C ARG A 347 -18.08 1.55 1.44
N ILE A 348 -17.01 2.15 1.03
CA ILE A 348 -16.46 2.01 -0.31
C ILE A 348 -15.15 1.24 -0.27
N GLU A 349 -14.85 0.52 -1.33
CA GLU A 349 -13.60 -0.17 -1.59
C GLU A 349 -12.97 0.42 -2.85
N PHE A 350 -11.80 1.06 -2.73
CA PHE A 350 -11.02 1.54 -3.86
C PHE A 350 -10.05 0.45 -4.31
N ARG A 351 -10.20 -0.01 -5.56
CA ARG A 351 -9.60 -1.25 -6.05
C ARG A 351 -8.41 -1.07 -6.99
N THR A 352 -8.06 0.15 -7.38
CA THR A 352 -6.96 0.37 -8.33
C THR A 352 -5.59 0.15 -7.71
N GLY A 353 -5.41 0.51 -6.43
CA GLY A 353 -4.13 0.55 -5.73
C GLY A 353 -3.35 -0.76 -5.75
N ASP A 354 -2.04 -0.65 -5.61
CA ASP A 354 -1.14 -1.78 -5.43
C ASP A 354 -0.03 -1.50 -4.40
N ALA A 355 0.64 -2.56 -3.96
CA ALA A 355 1.57 -2.49 -2.84
C ALA A 355 2.97 -1.95 -3.21
N THR A 356 3.18 -1.43 -4.43
CA THR A 356 4.37 -0.61 -4.78
C THR A 356 4.21 0.84 -4.32
N ALA A 357 3.00 1.23 -3.93
CA ALA A 357 2.73 2.55 -3.37
C ALA A 357 3.46 2.79 -2.04
N ASN A 358 3.89 4.04 -1.82
CA ASN A 358 4.08 4.49 -0.44
C ASN A 358 2.68 4.64 0.17
N VAL A 359 2.34 3.72 1.07
CA VAL A 359 0.98 3.57 1.58
C VAL A 359 0.47 4.84 2.27
N TYR A 360 1.32 5.58 2.97
CA TYR A 360 0.90 6.81 3.65
C TYR A 360 0.50 7.90 2.64
N TYR A 361 1.30 8.09 1.58
CA TYR A 361 0.97 9.03 0.50
C TYR A 361 -0.29 8.60 -0.23
N PHE A 362 -0.41 7.30 -0.53
CA PHE A 362 -1.59 6.78 -1.20
C PHE A 362 -2.86 7.02 -0.38
N LEU A 363 -2.88 6.63 0.91
CA LEU A 363 -4.05 6.83 1.76
C LEU A 363 -4.37 8.31 1.97
N ALA A 364 -3.36 9.16 2.13
CA ALA A 364 -3.54 10.60 2.25
C ALA A 364 -4.12 11.23 0.98
N ALA A 365 -3.54 10.93 -0.20
CA ALA A 365 -4.03 11.43 -1.49
C ALA A 365 -5.47 10.96 -1.77
N MET A 366 -5.78 9.71 -1.43
CA MET A 366 -7.13 9.14 -1.55
C MET A 366 -8.14 9.87 -0.67
N LEU A 367 -7.82 10.12 0.62
CA LEU A 367 -8.67 10.90 1.50
C LEU A 367 -8.91 12.32 0.94
N LEU A 368 -7.86 12.99 0.50
CA LEU A 368 -7.95 14.34 -0.06
C LEU A 368 -8.75 14.40 -1.35
N ALA A 369 -8.60 13.42 -2.24
CA ALA A 369 -9.40 13.29 -3.46
C ALA A 369 -10.89 13.14 -3.15
N GLY A 370 -11.22 12.34 -2.14
CA GLY A 370 -12.60 12.20 -1.67
C GLY A 370 -13.15 13.45 -1.04
N LEU A 371 -12.35 14.17 -0.22
CA LEU A 371 -12.75 15.45 0.39
C LEU A 371 -13.01 16.51 -0.68
N ASP A 372 -12.17 16.62 -1.69
CA ASP A 372 -12.37 17.52 -2.84
C ASP A 372 -13.72 17.25 -3.54
N GLY A 373 -14.06 15.94 -3.67
CA GLY A 373 -15.38 15.54 -4.19
C GLY A 373 -16.54 16.03 -3.34
N ILE A 374 -16.45 15.92 -2.01
CA ILE A 374 -17.49 16.39 -1.07
C ILE A 374 -17.60 17.91 -1.12
N GLU A 375 -16.48 18.63 -1.04
CA GLU A 375 -16.45 20.10 -1.05
C GLU A 375 -17.02 20.69 -2.34
N LYS A 376 -16.78 20.04 -3.47
CA LYS A 376 -17.31 20.40 -4.80
C LYS A 376 -18.69 19.83 -5.07
N LYS A 377 -19.27 19.04 -4.15
CA LYS A 377 -20.57 18.36 -4.31
C LYS A 377 -20.69 17.61 -5.63
N LEU A 378 -19.64 16.83 -5.96
CA LEU A 378 -19.62 16.09 -7.22
C LEU A 378 -20.64 14.95 -7.18
N ASP A 379 -21.33 14.72 -8.31
CA ASP A 379 -22.28 13.62 -8.48
C ASP A 379 -21.69 12.56 -9.44
N PRO A 380 -21.34 11.35 -8.95
CA PRO A 380 -20.76 10.30 -9.79
C PRO A 380 -21.78 9.70 -10.76
N VAL A 381 -23.10 9.80 -10.49
CA VAL A 381 -24.16 9.34 -11.39
C VAL A 381 -24.27 10.29 -12.58
N ALA A 382 -24.34 11.59 -12.32
CA ALA A 382 -24.38 12.62 -13.37
C ALA A 382 -23.10 12.60 -14.25
N LYS A 383 -21.96 12.23 -13.67
CA LYS A 383 -20.69 12.03 -14.42
C LYS A 383 -20.64 10.74 -15.24
N GLY A 384 -21.63 9.85 -15.09
CA GLY A 384 -21.69 8.58 -15.82
C GLY A 384 -20.80 7.48 -15.25
N TYR A 385 -20.34 7.58 -14.01
CA TYR A 385 -19.49 6.58 -13.35
C TYR A 385 -20.27 5.38 -12.77
N ALA A 386 -21.61 5.48 -12.65
CA ALA A 386 -22.49 4.44 -12.09
C ALA A 386 -22.65 3.26 -13.06
N GLN A 387 -21.62 2.42 -13.20
CA GLN A 387 -21.59 1.30 -14.12
C GLN A 387 -20.91 0.08 -13.48
N ALA A 388 -21.54 -1.10 -13.63
CA ALA A 388 -21.03 -2.37 -13.13
C ALA A 388 -19.97 -3.02 -14.06
N LYS A 389 -19.84 -2.53 -15.29
CA LYS A 389 -18.87 -3.01 -16.30
C LYS A 389 -17.89 -1.89 -16.66
N PRO A 390 -16.70 -2.23 -17.14
CA PRO A 390 -15.75 -1.24 -17.66
C PRO A 390 -16.37 -0.29 -18.69
N SER A 391 -16.01 0.97 -18.64
CA SER A 391 -16.50 2.03 -19.53
C SER A 391 -15.37 2.55 -20.41
N GLU A 392 -15.48 2.40 -21.72
CA GLU A 392 -14.50 2.94 -22.67
C GLU A 392 -14.38 4.47 -22.58
N LYS A 393 -15.47 5.15 -22.26
CA LYS A 393 -15.50 6.62 -22.09
C LYS A 393 -14.66 7.11 -20.93
N HIS A 394 -14.46 6.28 -19.89
CA HIS A 394 -13.81 6.65 -18.64
C HIS A 394 -12.60 5.76 -18.35
N THR A 395 -11.87 5.34 -19.39
CA THR A 395 -10.67 4.51 -19.28
C THR A 395 -9.54 5.24 -18.54
N PHE A 396 -8.89 4.56 -17.61
CA PHE A 396 -7.73 5.08 -16.89
C PHE A 396 -6.51 5.22 -17.81
N PRO A 397 -5.58 6.13 -17.47
CA PRO A 397 -4.27 6.18 -18.13
C PRO A 397 -3.55 4.83 -18.00
N THR A 398 -2.90 4.39 -19.09
CA THR A 398 -2.33 3.04 -19.22
C THR A 398 -0.82 2.95 -18.99
N GLY A 399 -0.19 4.00 -18.44
CA GLY A 399 1.25 4.00 -18.21
C GLY A 399 1.72 5.05 -17.22
N LEU A 400 2.88 4.78 -16.61
CA LEU A 400 3.42 5.60 -15.53
C LEU A 400 3.65 7.06 -15.96
N PHE A 401 4.22 7.33 -17.13
CA PHE A 401 4.40 8.70 -17.63
C PHE A 401 3.08 9.46 -17.77
N HIS A 402 2.01 8.78 -18.19
CA HIS A 402 0.70 9.42 -18.33
C HIS A 402 0.14 9.88 -16.98
N VAL A 403 0.25 9.05 -15.93
CA VAL A 403 -0.26 9.40 -14.60
C VAL A 403 0.60 10.45 -13.90
N LEU A 404 1.92 10.44 -14.11
CA LEU A 404 2.80 11.49 -13.61
C LEU A 404 2.50 12.85 -14.27
N ASN A 405 2.18 12.85 -15.56
CA ASN A 405 1.71 14.06 -16.25
C ASN A 405 0.32 14.49 -15.74
N GLY A 406 -0.54 13.54 -15.38
CA GLY A 406 -1.80 13.81 -14.69
C GLY A 406 -1.58 14.52 -13.36
N LEU A 407 -0.66 14.02 -12.53
CA LEU A 407 -0.30 14.64 -11.25
C LEU A 407 0.25 16.06 -11.41
N ARG A 408 1.04 16.35 -12.45
CA ARG A 408 1.49 17.72 -12.74
C ARG A 408 0.34 18.71 -12.98
N LYS A 409 -0.74 18.24 -13.60
CA LYS A 409 -1.87 19.08 -14.03
C LYS A 409 -3.01 19.14 -13.03
N ASP A 410 -3.15 18.11 -12.20
CA ASP A 410 -4.25 17.93 -11.26
C ASP A 410 -3.71 17.60 -9.88
N ASN A 411 -3.23 18.62 -9.17
CA ASN A 411 -2.68 18.48 -7.82
C ASN A 411 -3.23 19.49 -6.81
N ALA A 412 -4.19 20.32 -7.21
CA ALA A 412 -4.76 21.35 -6.32
C ALA A 412 -5.45 20.74 -5.07
N TYR A 413 -6.02 19.53 -5.19
CA TYR A 413 -6.65 18.85 -4.06
C TYR A 413 -5.64 18.41 -2.97
N LEU A 414 -4.35 18.38 -3.28
CA LEU A 414 -3.26 18.02 -2.37
C LEU A 414 -2.70 19.22 -1.59
N GLU A 415 -3.12 20.44 -1.94
CA GLU A 415 -2.60 21.68 -1.36
C GLU A 415 -2.73 21.73 0.16
N GLY A 416 -1.68 22.23 0.82
CA GLY A 416 -1.59 22.33 2.28
C GLY A 416 -1.26 21.02 3.01
N VAL A 417 -1.24 19.89 2.30
CA VAL A 417 -0.88 18.57 2.85
C VAL A 417 0.38 18.01 2.18
N PHE A 418 0.42 17.99 0.85
CA PHE A 418 1.60 17.58 0.08
C PHE A 418 2.42 18.82 -0.30
N PRO A 419 3.64 18.99 0.22
CA PRO A 419 4.51 20.08 -0.21
C PRO A 419 4.83 19.99 -1.72
N PRO A 420 4.97 21.13 -2.43
CA PRO A 420 5.34 21.14 -3.84
C PRO A 420 6.64 20.37 -4.15
N GLU A 421 7.60 20.43 -3.23
CA GLU A 421 8.89 19.72 -3.30
C GLU A 421 8.70 18.21 -3.26
N LEU A 422 7.76 17.70 -2.46
CA LEU A 422 7.41 16.27 -2.44
C LEU A 422 6.80 15.86 -3.79
N ILE A 423 5.85 16.63 -4.32
CA ILE A 423 5.19 16.32 -5.60
C ILE A 423 6.23 16.31 -6.73
N SER A 424 7.06 17.32 -6.83
CA SER A 424 8.09 17.43 -7.88
C SER A 424 9.18 16.35 -7.74
N GLY A 425 9.64 16.09 -6.52
CA GLY A 425 10.62 15.05 -6.22
C GLY A 425 10.09 13.64 -6.53
N TRP A 426 8.82 13.37 -6.16
CA TRP A 426 8.15 12.11 -6.48
C TRP A 426 8.04 11.89 -7.98
N ILE A 427 7.60 12.90 -8.74
CA ILE A 427 7.51 12.82 -10.19
C ILE A 427 8.88 12.51 -10.79
N ALA A 428 9.93 13.26 -10.41
CA ALA A 428 11.28 13.07 -10.93
C ALA A 428 11.83 11.66 -10.61
N LEU A 429 11.61 11.17 -9.38
CA LEU A 429 11.99 9.81 -8.99
C LEU A 429 11.31 8.76 -9.87
N LYS A 430 9.99 8.87 -10.04
CA LYS A 430 9.20 7.88 -10.78
C LYS A 430 9.41 7.95 -12.30
N GLU A 431 9.75 9.11 -12.84
CA GLU A 431 10.18 9.22 -14.25
C GLU A 431 11.51 8.50 -14.48
N LYS A 432 12.48 8.67 -13.60
CA LYS A 432 13.77 7.97 -13.69
C LYS A 432 13.59 6.44 -13.61
N GLU A 433 12.70 5.93 -12.73
CA GLU A 433 12.36 4.51 -12.66
C GLU A 433 11.70 4.02 -13.97
N ALA A 434 10.78 4.82 -14.53
CA ALA A 434 10.10 4.50 -15.78
C ALA A 434 11.08 4.46 -16.96
N GLU A 435 11.97 5.43 -17.09
CA GLU A 435 13.02 5.46 -18.11
C GLU A 435 13.92 4.23 -18.02
N TYR A 436 14.34 3.83 -16.82
CA TYR A 436 15.16 2.64 -16.62
C TYR A 436 14.48 1.37 -17.18
N VAL A 437 13.17 1.22 -16.96
CA VAL A 437 12.42 0.04 -17.42
C VAL A 437 12.09 0.12 -18.91
N TYR A 438 11.63 1.27 -19.41
CA TYR A 438 11.17 1.39 -20.80
C TYR A 438 12.30 1.47 -21.84
N ASN A 439 13.51 1.84 -21.41
CA ASN A 439 14.68 1.85 -22.29
C ASN A 439 15.33 0.47 -22.45
N ALA A 440 14.94 -0.52 -21.64
CA ALA A 440 15.45 -1.88 -21.74
C ALA A 440 14.61 -2.70 -22.74
N PRO A 441 15.21 -3.34 -23.75
CA PRO A 441 14.47 -4.23 -24.65
C PRO A 441 13.94 -5.45 -23.90
N VAL A 442 12.76 -5.92 -24.30
CA VAL A 442 12.10 -7.09 -23.69
C VAL A 442 11.99 -8.25 -24.69
N PRO A 443 11.89 -9.52 -24.24
CA PRO A 443 11.81 -10.67 -25.15
C PRO A 443 10.70 -10.57 -26.20
N GLN A 444 9.57 -9.93 -25.88
CA GLN A 444 8.44 -9.74 -26.79
C GLN A 444 8.79 -8.85 -28.01
N GLU A 445 9.73 -7.90 -27.85
CA GLU A 445 10.20 -7.08 -28.97
C GLU A 445 11.04 -7.92 -29.95
N TYR A 446 11.80 -8.88 -29.43
CA TYR A 446 12.50 -9.86 -30.29
C TYR A 446 11.53 -10.76 -31.03
N GLU A 447 10.45 -11.22 -30.42
CA GLU A 447 9.40 -11.99 -31.09
C GLU A 447 8.73 -11.21 -32.24
N LEU A 448 8.61 -9.87 -32.11
CA LEU A 448 7.89 -9.02 -33.05
C LEU A 448 8.80 -8.46 -34.14
N TYR A 449 10.05 -8.14 -33.86
CA TYR A 449 10.88 -7.29 -34.74
C TYR A 449 12.21 -7.92 -35.16
N PHE A 450 12.66 -9.03 -34.55
CA PHE A 450 13.88 -9.76 -34.99
C PHE A 450 13.55 -10.73 -36.10
#